data_71cd60ccc15a2fc9ffe3659441d5e870
#
_entry.id   71cd60ccc15a2fc9ffe3659441d5e870
#
_cell.length_a   1.000
_cell.length_b   1.000
_cell.length_c   1.000
_cell.angle_alpha   90.00
_cell.angle_beta   90.00
_cell.angle_gamma   90.00
#
_symmetry.space_group_name_H-M   'P 1'
#
loop_
_entity.id
_entity.type
_entity.pdbx_description
1 polymer ?
#
loop_
_entity_poly.entity_id
_entity_poly.type
_entity_poly.pdbx_seq_one_letter_code
_entity_poly.pdbx_strand_id
1 'polypeptide(L)'
;RQRQMCIRDSYESEGSVYFDVEKYNKDHHYGKLSGRNLDDVLNTTRELDGQSEKHNPADFALWKCAQPEHIMRWPSPWSDGFPGWHAECTAMGKKYLGEHFDIHGGGMDLIFPHHECEIAQSVASQGEDMVHYWMHNNMLTVNGQKMGKSYGNFITLEELFKGTHPMLEQAY
;
A
#
# COMPACT_ATOMS: atom_id res chain seq x y z
N ARG A 1 -15.95 12.26 -2.15
CA ARG A 1 -15.71 12.37 -0.68
C ARG A 1 -16.70 11.55 0.17
N GLN A 2 -17.98 11.47 -0.17
CA GLN A 2 -18.98 10.77 0.66
C GLN A 2 -19.01 9.24 0.52
N ARG A 3 -18.59 8.65 -0.60
CA ARG A 3 -18.66 7.19 -0.82
C ARG A 3 -17.58 6.40 -0.09
N GLN A 4 -16.39 6.98 0.14
CA GLN A 4 -15.35 6.36 0.97
C GLN A 4 -15.74 6.26 2.47
N MET A 5 -16.70 7.06 2.92
CA MET A 5 -17.21 7.02 4.29
C MET A 5 -18.25 5.91 4.54
N CYS A 6 -18.68 5.20 3.49
CA CYS A 6 -19.64 4.08 3.59
C CYS A 6 -18.97 2.70 3.49
N ILE A 7 -17.66 2.61 3.70
CA ILE A 7 -16.98 1.31 3.79
C ILE A 7 -17.49 0.65 5.07
N ARG A 8 -18.31 -0.39 4.92
CA ARG A 8 -18.86 -1.18 6.03
C ARG A 8 -17.78 -1.77 6.94
N ASP A 9 -16.57 -1.90 6.39
CA ASP A 9 -15.44 -2.59 6.97
C ASP A 9 -14.41 -1.58 7.50
N SER A 10 -14.88 -0.54 8.19
CA SER A 10 -14.01 0.44 8.84
C SER A 10 -14.55 0.84 10.21
N TYR A 11 -13.65 1.31 11.08
CA TYR A 11 -13.96 1.82 12.40
C TYR A 11 -13.05 3.00 12.76
N GLU A 12 -13.50 3.82 13.71
CA GLU A 12 -12.74 4.92 14.27
C GLU A 12 -12.09 4.50 15.60
N SER A 13 -10.84 4.89 15.78
CA SER A 13 -10.11 4.71 17.03
C SER A 13 -9.16 5.90 17.24
N GLU A 14 -9.30 6.59 18.35
CA GLU A 14 -8.47 7.73 18.78
C GLU A 14 -8.27 8.82 17.69
N GLY A 15 -9.33 9.11 16.93
CA GLY A 15 -9.31 10.09 15.83
C GLY A 15 -8.67 9.60 14.54
N SER A 16 -8.22 8.35 14.50
CA SER A 16 -7.79 7.64 13.29
C SER A 16 -8.91 6.75 12.76
N VAL A 17 -8.90 6.40 11.48
CA VAL A 17 -9.84 5.46 10.86
C VAL A 17 -9.08 4.29 10.29
N TYR A 18 -9.49 3.09 10.65
CA TYR A 18 -8.87 1.84 10.24
C TYR A 18 -9.82 1.00 9.39
N PHE A 19 -9.26 0.25 8.46
CA PHE A 19 -9.95 -0.80 7.73
C PHE A 19 -9.93 -2.08 8.55
N ASP A 20 -11.10 -2.68 8.76
CA ASP A 20 -11.31 -3.93 9.51
C ASP A 20 -11.13 -5.12 8.58
N VAL A 21 -9.92 -5.66 8.57
CA VAL A 21 -9.55 -6.76 7.67
C VAL A 21 -10.28 -8.05 8.02
N GLU A 22 -10.50 -8.32 9.31
CA GLU A 22 -11.21 -9.53 9.74
C GLU A 22 -12.67 -9.51 9.28
N LYS A 23 -13.32 -8.35 9.41
CA LYS A 23 -14.70 -8.17 8.95
C LYS A 23 -14.83 -8.30 7.45
N TYR A 24 -13.93 -7.64 6.70
CA TYR A 24 -13.86 -7.75 5.24
C TYR A 24 -13.67 -9.20 4.78
N ASN A 25 -12.81 -9.95 5.47
CA ASN A 25 -12.47 -11.33 5.11
C ASN A 25 -13.64 -12.33 5.31
N LYS A 26 -14.74 -11.93 6.01
CA LYS A 26 -15.95 -12.76 6.14
C LYS A 26 -16.72 -12.91 4.83
N ASP A 27 -16.76 -11.82 4.03
CA ASP A 27 -17.50 -11.76 2.78
C ASP A 27 -16.58 -11.79 1.54
N HIS A 28 -15.30 -11.47 1.72
CA HIS A 28 -14.29 -11.35 0.68
C HIS A 28 -13.00 -12.07 1.08
N HIS A 29 -12.16 -12.37 0.12
CA HIS A 29 -10.86 -13.00 0.39
C HIS A 29 -9.76 -11.95 0.47
N TYR A 30 -9.27 -11.63 1.69
CA TYR A 30 -8.07 -10.82 1.90
C TYR A 30 -6.82 -11.70 1.71
N GLY A 31 -5.89 -11.25 0.87
CA GLY A 31 -4.72 -12.05 0.48
C GLY A 31 -4.85 -12.71 -0.89
N LYS A 32 -5.86 -12.32 -1.69
CA LYS A 32 -6.13 -12.86 -3.03
C LYS A 32 -4.94 -12.70 -3.97
N LEU A 33 -4.27 -11.56 -3.94
CA LEU A 33 -3.12 -11.26 -4.80
C LEU A 33 -1.84 -11.93 -4.32
N SER A 34 -1.60 -11.88 -3.00
CA SER A 34 -0.38 -12.40 -2.38
C SER A 34 -0.39 -13.91 -2.15
N GLY A 35 -1.57 -14.55 -2.26
CA GLY A 35 -1.75 -15.96 -1.91
C GLY A 35 -1.68 -16.25 -0.41
N ARG A 36 -1.71 -15.20 0.44
CA ARG A 36 -1.67 -15.33 1.90
C ARG A 36 -3.07 -15.51 2.46
N ASN A 37 -3.18 -16.30 3.52
CA ASN A 37 -4.39 -16.33 4.33
C ASN A 37 -4.25 -15.36 5.53
N LEU A 38 -5.37 -15.07 6.21
CA LEU A 38 -5.37 -14.11 7.32
C LEU A 38 -4.49 -14.58 8.49
N ASP A 39 -4.42 -15.89 8.76
CA ASP A 39 -3.57 -16.43 9.83
C ASP A 39 -2.08 -16.21 9.54
N ASP A 40 -1.66 -16.35 8.28
CA ASP A 40 -0.30 -16.02 7.85
C ASP A 40 0.02 -14.54 8.06
N VAL A 41 -0.96 -13.66 7.79
CA VAL A 41 -0.83 -12.21 7.98
C VAL A 41 -0.64 -11.88 9.46
N LEU A 42 -1.47 -12.46 10.33
CA LEU A 42 -1.41 -12.23 11.78
C LEU A 42 -0.07 -12.68 12.38
N ASN A 43 0.45 -13.80 11.92
CA ASN A 43 1.72 -14.35 12.40
C ASN A 43 2.97 -13.57 11.91
N THR A 44 2.83 -12.78 10.84
CA THR A 44 3.95 -12.04 10.22
C THR A 44 3.92 -10.54 10.44
N THR A 45 2.88 -10.01 11.09
CA THR A 45 2.72 -8.57 11.30
C THR A 45 3.79 -8.07 12.28
N ARG A 46 4.60 -7.10 11.82
CA ARG A 46 5.58 -6.41 12.66
C ARG A 46 4.88 -5.48 13.64
N GLU A 47 5.45 -5.30 14.82
CA GLU A 47 5.04 -4.22 15.71
C GLU A 47 5.31 -2.87 15.01
N LEU A 48 4.24 -2.16 14.69
CA LEU A 48 4.27 -0.82 14.10
C LEU A 48 3.64 0.18 15.07
N ASP A 49 4.01 1.44 14.94
CA ASP A 49 3.37 2.52 15.70
C ASP A 49 1.85 2.53 15.47
N GLY A 50 1.09 2.66 16.58
CA GLY A 50 -0.38 2.66 16.56
C GLY A 50 -1.02 1.27 16.58
N GLN A 51 -0.28 0.21 16.89
CA GLN A 51 -0.85 -1.14 17.07
C GLN A 51 -1.88 -1.22 18.20
N SER A 52 -1.73 -0.41 19.26
CA SER A 52 -2.66 -0.36 20.39
C SER A 52 -4.04 0.22 20.03
N GLU A 53 -4.13 0.99 18.94
CA GLU A 53 -5.37 1.59 18.44
C GLU A 53 -6.18 0.63 17.56
N LYS A 54 -5.59 -0.47 17.09
CA LYS A 54 -6.20 -1.41 16.16
C LYS A 54 -6.94 -2.53 16.88
N HIS A 55 -8.06 -2.97 16.32
CA HIS A 55 -8.77 -4.16 16.77
C HIS A 55 -7.99 -5.45 16.45
N ASN A 56 -7.34 -5.46 15.28
CA ASN A 56 -6.56 -6.58 14.78
C ASN A 56 -5.23 -6.08 14.19
N PRO A 57 -4.09 -6.76 14.41
CA PRO A 57 -2.81 -6.38 13.85
C PRO A 57 -2.77 -6.27 12.32
N ALA A 58 -3.64 -6.99 11.61
CA ALA A 58 -3.76 -6.92 10.16
C ALA A 58 -4.49 -5.65 9.65
N ASP A 59 -5.20 -4.94 10.52
CA ASP A 59 -5.92 -3.73 10.14
C ASP A 59 -4.95 -2.64 9.66
N PHE A 60 -5.39 -1.83 8.72
CA PHE A 60 -4.56 -0.78 8.16
C PHE A 60 -5.27 0.57 8.16
N ALA A 61 -4.49 1.64 8.27
CA ALA A 61 -5.04 2.98 8.36
C ALA A 61 -5.61 3.46 7.03
N LEU A 62 -6.83 4.00 7.07
CA LEU A 62 -7.45 4.79 6.01
C LEU A 62 -7.20 6.29 6.24
N TRP A 63 -7.25 6.70 7.51
CA TRP A 63 -6.95 8.05 7.97
C TRP A 63 -6.18 7.98 9.28
N LYS A 64 -5.10 8.73 9.41
CA LYS A 64 -4.32 8.80 10.64
C LYS A 64 -4.44 10.17 11.28
N CYS A 65 -4.71 10.19 12.58
CA CYS A 65 -4.64 11.41 13.39
C CYS A 65 -3.20 11.94 13.37
N ALA A 66 -3.05 13.23 13.07
CA ALA A 66 -1.73 13.87 13.00
C ALA A 66 -1.21 14.22 14.40
N GLN A 67 0.04 13.89 14.65
CA GLN A 67 0.76 14.40 15.81
C GLN A 67 1.18 15.86 15.58
N PRO A 68 1.47 16.64 16.62
CA PRO A 68 1.84 18.07 16.50
C PRO A 68 2.98 18.34 15.52
N GLU A 69 3.90 17.38 15.35
CA GLU A 69 5.09 17.49 14.50
C GLU A 69 4.80 17.28 13.02
N HIS A 70 3.61 16.70 12.66
CA HIS A 70 3.25 16.47 11.28
C HIS A 70 2.95 17.79 10.56
N ILE A 71 3.73 18.09 9.52
CA ILE A 71 3.57 19.28 8.68
C ILE A 71 2.40 19.07 7.71
N MET A 72 2.31 17.90 7.07
CA MET A 72 1.23 17.56 6.15
C MET A 72 0.05 17.00 6.92
N ARG A 73 -1.01 17.80 7.07
CA ARG A 73 -2.26 17.40 7.70
C ARG A 73 -3.42 18.24 7.17
N TRP A 74 -4.58 17.67 7.20
CA TRP A 74 -5.82 18.29 6.74
C TRP A 74 -6.94 18.06 7.74
N PRO A 75 -7.91 18.99 7.84
CA PRO A 75 -9.09 18.76 8.68
C PRO A 75 -9.96 17.65 8.11
N SER A 76 -10.48 16.81 8.99
CA SER A 76 -11.45 15.77 8.68
C SER A 76 -12.55 15.70 9.75
N PRO A 77 -13.63 14.95 9.52
CA PRO A 77 -14.67 14.72 10.54
C PRO A 77 -14.16 14.02 11.80
N TRP A 78 -13.04 13.30 11.71
CA TRP A 78 -12.47 12.50 12.81
C TRP A 78 -11.40 13.27 13.56
N SER A 79 -10.47 13.88 12.84
CA SER A 79 -9.36 14.65 13.40
C SER A 79 -8.65 15.44 12.30
N ASP A 80 -7.79 16.39 12.70
CA ASP A 80 -6.72 16.85 11.82
C ASP A 80 -5.75 15.69 11.60
N GLY A 81 -5.51 15.33 10.34
CA GLY A 81 -4.76 14.13 10.01
C GLY A 81 -4.38 14.02 8.54
N PHE A 82 -4.01 12.82 8.14
CA PHE A 82 -3.57 12.52 6.78
C PHE A 82 -4.06 11.13 6.34
N PRO A 83 -4.23 10.90 5.02
CA PRO A 83 -4.64 9.60 4.51
C PRO A 83 -3.59 8.52 4.78
N GLY A 84 -4.03 7.29 4.98
CA GLY A 84 -3.14 6.13 4.92
C GLY A 84 -2.56 5.95 3.52
N TRP A 85 -1.32 5.48 3.43
CA TRP A 85 -0.60 5.35 2.15
C TRP A 85 -1.39 4.56 1.08
N HIS A 86 -2.05 3.48 1.45
CA HIS A 86 -2.85 2.68 0.51
C HIS A 86 -4.07 3.47 0.00
N ALA A 87 -4.68 4.29 0.86
CA ALA A 87 -5.83 5.12 0.49
C ALA A 87 -5.46 6.21 -0.52
N GLU A 88 -4.23 6.71 -0.50
CA GLU A 88 -3.73 7.67 -1.49
C GLU A 88 -3.74 7.06 -2.88
N CYS A 89 -3.16 5.87 -3.05
CA CYS A 89 -3.08 5.18 -4.34
C CYS A 89 -4.47 4.82 -4.87
N THR A 90 -5.33 4.23 -4.04
CA THR A 90 -6.71 3.88 -4.42
C THR A 90 -7.50 5.13 -4.84
N ALA A 91 -7.41 6.21 -4.09
CA ALA A 91 -8.13 7.46 -4.39
C ALA A 91 -7.60 8.15 -5.66
N MET A 92 -6.29 8.18 -5.87
CA MET A 92 -5.67 8.76 -7.06
C MET A 92 -5.95 7.91 -8.31
N GLY A 93 -5.84 6.58 -8.22
CA GLY A 93 -6.21 5.66 -9.29
C GLY A 93 -7.64 5.91 -9.76
N LYS A 94 -8.58 5.88 -8.83
CA LYS A 94 -10.00 6.15 -9.14
C LYS A 94 -10.24 7.55 -9.71
N LYS A 95 -9.56 8.56 -9.21
CA LYS A 95 -9.74 9.96 -9.64
C LYS A 95 -9.22 10.22 -11.04
N TYR A 96 -8.05 9.67 -11.39
CA TYR A 96 -7.34 10.04 -12.62
C TYR A 96 -7.47 8.99 -13.72
N LEU A 97 -7.68 7.72 -13.37
CA LEU A 97 -7.77 6.62 -14.33
C LEU A 97 -9.20 6.06 -14.47
N GLY A 98 -10.08 6.38 -13.52
CA GLY A 98 -11.48 5.93 -13.54
C GLY A 98 -11.77 4.83 -12.53
N GLU A 99 -12.97 4.27 -12.62
CA GLU A 99 -13.41 3.20 -11.70
C GLU A 99 -12.65 1.88 -11.95
N HIS A 100 -12.21 1.68 -13.20
CA HIS A 100 -11.39 0.56 -13.63
C HIS A 100 -10.28 1.06 -14.54
N PHE A 101 -9.11 0.43 -14.41
CA PHE A 101 -7.97 0.66 -15.32
C PHE A 101 -7.20 -0.65 -15.55
N ASP A 102 -6.43 -0.69 -16.63
CA ASP A 102 -5.89 -1.95 -17.14
C ASP A 102 -4.76 -2.50 -16.27
N ILE A 103 -3.73 -1.69 -15.99
CA ILE A 103 -2.49 -2.17 -15.38
C ILE A 103 -2.10 -1.33 -14.17
N HIS A 104 -1.83 -1.99 -13.06
CA HIS A 104 -1.16 -1.43 -11.89
C HIS A 104 0.11 -2.21 -11.61
N GLY A 105 1.23 -1.51 -11.48
CA GLY A 105 2.53 -2.14 -11.32
C GLY A 105 3.29 -1.68 -10.10
N GLY A 106 4.21 -2.53 -9.64
CA GLY A 106 5.11 -2.20 -8.54
C GLY A 106 6.18 -3.26 -8.31
N GLY A 107 7.01 -3.05 -7.29
CA GLY A 107 7.94 -4.07 -6.85
C GLY A 107 7.23 -5.25 -6.16
N MET A 108 7.85 -6.41 -6.11
CA MET A 108 7.31 -7.58 -5.40
C MET A 108 7.08 -7.33 -3.91
N ASP A 109 7.80 -6.38 -3.32
CA ASP A 109 7.62 -5.93 -1.95
C ASP A 109 6.30 -5.17 -1.71
N LEU A 110 5.66 -4.66 -2.76
CA LEU A 110 4.36 -4.01 -2.70
C LEU A 110 3.19 -4.97 -2.83
N ILE A 111 3.39 -6.21 -3.27
CA ILE A 111 2.31 -7.21 -3.36
C ILE A 111 1.57 -7.28 -2.03
N PHE A 112 2.34 -7.38 -0.95
CA PHE A 112 1.82 -7.40 0.41
C PHE A 112 2.66 -6.51 1.33
N PRO A 113 2.02 -5.64 2.12
CA PRO A 113 0.57 -5.45 2.26
C PRO A 113 -0.05 -4.44 1.28
N HIS A 114 0.74 -3.63 0.55
CA HIS A 114 0.28 -2.41 -0.12
C HIS A 114 -0.82 -2.65 -1.17
N HIS A 115 -0.55 -3.43 -2.20
CA HIS A 115 -1.51 -3.72 -3.26
C HIS A 115 -2.70 -4.55 -2.77
N GLU A 116 -2.49 -5.45 -1.81
CA GLU A 116 -3.58 -6.19 -1.18
C GLU A 116 -4.56 -5.25 -0.45
N CYS A 117 -4.03 -4.22 0.24
CA CYS A 117 -4.85 -3.19 0.87
C CYS A 117 -5.61 -2.33 -0.15
N GLU A 118 -5.02 -2.04 -1.32
CA GLU A 118 -5.71 -1.31 -2.40
C GLU A 118 -6.86 -2.14 -2.98
N ILE A 119 -6.66 -3.45 -3.19
CA ILE A 119 -7.73 -4.37 -3.61
C ILE A 119 -8.86 -4.36 -2.59
N ALA A 120 -8.55 -4.52 -1.31
CA ALA A 120 -9.55 -4.53 -0.25
C ALA A 120 -10.34 -3.21 -0.22
N GLN A 121 -9.69 -2.07 -0.37
CA GLN A 121 -10.36 -0.76 -0.43
C GLN A 121 -11.25 -0.61 -1.64
N SER A 122 -10.80 -1.02 -2.84
CA SER A 122 -11.62 -0.93 -4.06
C SER A 122 -12.83 -1.85 -3.99
N VAL A 123 -12.65 -3.10 -3.61
CA VAL A 123 -13.75 -4.06 -3.46
C VAL A 123 -14.75 -3.59 -2.40
N ALA A 124 -14.30 -3.14 -1.23
CA ALA A 124 -15.19 -2.65 -0.18
C ALA A 124 -15.96 -1.38 -0.58
N SER A 125 -15.37 -0.52 -1.42
CA SER A 125 -15.98 0.76 -1.80
C SER A 125 -16.85 0.72 -3.05
N GLN A 126 -16.61 -0.21 -3.98
CA GLN A 126 -17.32 -0.29 -5.27
C GLN A 126 -17.80 -1.70 -5.64
N GLY A 127 -17.48 -2.71 -4.85
CA GLY A 127 -17.92 -4.09 -5.06
C GLY A 127 -16.99 -4.95 -5.91
N GLU A 128 -15.96 -4.35 -6.52
CA GLU A 128 -15.03 -5.05 -7.39
C GLU A 128 -13.63 -4.41 -7.38
N ASP A 129 -12.63 -5.15 -7.87
CA ASP A 129 -11.27 -4.63 -8.02
C ASP A 129 -11.23 -3.56 -9.12
N MET A 130 -10.50 -2.47 -8.87
CA MET A 130 -10.31 -1.40 -9.84
C MET A 130 -9.27 -1.74 -10.91
N VAL A 131 -8.46 -2.81 -10.73
CA VAL A 131 -7.33 -3.16 -11.57
C VAL A 131 -7.57 -4.49 -12.28
N HIS A 132 -7.41 -4.51 -13.61
CA HIS A 132 -7.52 -5.74 -14.39
C HIS A 132 -6.27 -6.63 -14.30
N TYR A 133 -5.07 -6.02 -14.34
CA TYR A 133 -3.80 -6.74 -14.34
C TYR A 133 -2.81 -6.13 -13.34
N TRP A 134 -2.43 -6.91 -12.35
CA TRP A 134 -1.38 -6.59 -11.40
C TRP A 134 -0.04 -7.08 -11.96
N MET A 135 0.95 -6.17 -12.08
CA MET A 135 2.28 -6.51 -12.60
C MET A 135 3.35 -6.21 -11.55
N HIS A 136 4.20 -7.18 -11.27
CA HIS A 136 5.26 -7.02 -10.28
C HIS A 136 6.62 -7.39 -10.86
N ASN A 137 7.59 -6.51 -10.66
CA ASN A 137 8.98 -6.78 -10.98
C ASN A 137 9.77 -7.11 -9.70
N ASN A 138 10.75 -7.98 -9.85
CA ASN A 138 11.65 -8.30 -8.75
C ASN A 138 12.57 -7.11 -8.44
N MET A 139 13.19 -7.13 -7.25
CA MET A 139 14.16 -6.12 -6.85
C MET A 139 15.39 -6.18 -7.75
N LEU A 140 15.90 -5.02 -8.14
CA LEU A 140 17.20 -4.92 -8.78
C LEU A 140 18.29 -5.26 -7.77
N THR A 141 19.24 -6.08 -8.20
CA THR A 141 20.38 -6.49 -7.39
C THR A 141 21.68 -6.09 -8.06
N VAL A 142 22.67 -5.70 -7.25
CA VAL A 142 24.04 -5.46 -7.66
C VAL A 142 24.92 -6.45 -6.90
N ASN A 143 25.60 -7.33 -7.63
CA ASN A 143 26.43 -8.40 -7.02
C ASN A 143 25.66 -9.26 -6.01
N GLY A 144 24.39 -9.59 -6.31
CA GLY A 144 23.54 -10.40 -5.44
C GLY A 144 22.95 -9.67 -4.23
N GLN A 145 23.27 -8.40 -4.02
CA GLN A 145 22.72 -7.56 -2.96
C GLN A 145 21.64 -6.61 -3.53
N LYS A 146 20.55 -6.41 -2.79
CA LYS A 146 19.50 -5.41 -3.17
C LYS A 146 20.16 -4.07 -3.46
N MET A 147 19.81 -3.47 -4.62
CA MET A 147 20.22 -2.11 -4.94
C MET A 147 19.47 -1.10 -4.07
N GLY A 148 20.20 -0.22 -3.41
CA GLY A 148 19.59 0.82 -2.57
C GLY A 148 20.59 1.87 -2.12
N LYS A 149 20.10 3.10 -1.91
CA LYS A 149 20.95 4.23 -1.48
C LYS A 149 21.66 3.95 -0.15
N SER A 150 20.97 3.29 0.79
CA SER A 150 21.53 2.91 2.10
C SER A 150 22.66 1.88 2.02
N TYR A 151 22.75 1.13 0.92
CA TYR A 151 23.82 0.14 0.69
C TYR A 151 24.99 0.70 -0.10
N GLY A 152 24.90 1.95 -0.58
CA GLY A 152 25.97 2.58 -1.36
C GLY A 152 26.19 1.96 -2.75
N ASN A 153 25.28 1.10 -3.20
CA ASN A 153 25.34 0.38 -4.47
C ASN A 153 24.27 0.86 -5.48
N PHE A 154 23.72 2.06 -5.27
CA PHE A 154 22.69 2.62 -6.10
C PHE A 154 23.28 3.16 -7.40
N ILE A 155 22.73 2.75 -8.55
CA ILE A 155 23.13 3.17 -9.88
C ILE A 155 22.00 4.03 -10.44
N THR A 156 22.31 5.25 -10.85
CA THR A 156 21.34 6.13 -11.49
C THR A 156 21.18 5.80 -12.96
N LEU A 157 20.01 6.11 -13.54
CA LEU A 157 19.81 5.98 -15.00
C LEU A 157 20.79 6.87 -15.78
N GLU A 158 21.14 8.03 -15.23
CA GLU A 158 22.11 8.93 -15.86
C GLU A 158 23.50 8.31 -15.96
N GLU A 159 23.98 7.66 -14.89
CA GLU A 159 25.25 6.92 -14.92
C GLU A 159 25.21 5.74 -15.87
N LEU A 160 24.08 5.02 -15.89
CA LEU A 160 23.84 3.90 -16.77
C LEU A 160 23.89 4.32 -18.25
N PHE A 161 23.14 5.38 -18.64
CA PHE A 161 23.07 5.84 -20.03
C PHE A 161 24.30 6.61 -20.50
N LYS A 162 25.11 7.17 -19.62
CA LYS A 162 26.39 7.78 -19.99
C LYS A 162 27.51 6.77 -20.25
N GLY A 163 27.23 5.47 -20.11
CA GLY A 163 28.21 4.43 -20.30
C GLY A 163 29.33 4.40 -19.24
N THR A 164 29.09 5.06 -18.11
CA THR A 164 30.09 5.16 -17.03
C THR A 164 30.06 3.97 -16.06
N HIS A 165 29.11 3.05 -16.26
CA HIS A 165 28.97 1.89 -15.36
C HIS A 165 29.43 0.60 -16.05
N PRO A 166 30.33 -0.21 -15.40
CA PRO A 166 30.90 -1.43 -15.99
C PRO A 166 29.88 -2.51 -16.40
N MET A 167 28.65 -2.47 -15.82
CA MET A 167 27.60 -3.43 -16.19
C MET A 167 27.03 -3.23 -17.60
N LEU A 168 27.24 -2.07 -18.23
CA LEU A 168 26.79 -1.84 -19.61
C LEU A 168 27.67 -2.51 -20.64
N GLU A 169 28.92 -2.76 -20.35
CA GLU A 169 29.85 -3.48 -21.25
C GLU A 169 29.48 -4.96 -21.42
N GLN A 170 28.61 -5.51 -20.56
CA GLN A 170 28.16 -6.90 -20.62
C GLN A 170 26.76 -7.08 -21.26
N ALA A 171 26.06 -5.99 -21.58
CA ALA A 171 24.68 -6.03 -22.08
C ALA A 171 24.55 -5.86 -23.61
N TYR A 172 25.67 -5.73 -24.35
CA TYR A 172 25.72 -5.66 -25.82
C TYR A 172 26.54 -6.77 -26.40
#